data_a2733fa1577fabe087bb1faef1343863
#
_entry.id   a2733fa1577fabe087bb1faef1343863
#
_cell.length_a   1.000
_cell.length_b   1.000
_cell.length_c   1.000
_cell.angle_alpha   90.00
_cell.angle_beta   90.00
_cell.angle_gamma   90.00
#
_symmetry.space_group_name_H-M   'P 1'
#
loop_
_entity.id
_entity.type
_entity.pdbx_description
1 polymer ?
#
loop_
_entity_poly.entity_id
_entity_poly.type
_entity_poly.pdbx_seq_one_letter_code
_entity_poly.pdbx_strand_id
1 'polypeptide(L)'
;MKTIAIFGAGPALGLALARRFGREGFRVALVARDASRLDAMAGGLASEGVEAAGFPADLADRAAALSAVDAIDARFGPVDVLEYSPTPGQHLRSSPSELDVAAAAALLELYVLTPVALVRRMLPGMLERGDGGLLFSMGAAAKYPMPRFAGGMALSGLRNYVHSLNAELQPKNVYAGTLVIGALIEGSAAARNPSAWGSGQVPVVAAGDLAQICWDMYLKRDRAEEQVTPGLVG
;
A
#
# COMPACT_ATOMS: atom_id res chain seq x y z
N MET A 1 -20.16 -9.03 -5.08
CA MET A 1 -18.79 -9.41 -4.66
C MET A 1 -18.00 -8.13 -4.51
N LYS A 2 -17.26 -7.94 -3.40
CA LYS A 2 -16.43 -6.74 -3.16
C LYS A 2 -15.12 -6.81 -3.95
N THR A 3 -14.52 -5.64 -4.22
CA THR A 3 -13.25 -5.52 -4.94
C THR A 3 -12.20 -4.85 -4.06
N ILE A 4 -11.03 -5.48 -3.92
CA ILE A 4 -9.83 -4.82 -3.39
C ILE A 4 -8.91 -4.42 -4.53
N ALA A 5 -8.43 -3.19 -4.52
CA ALA A 5 -7.39 -2.71 -5.43
C ALA A 5 -6.08 -2.49 -4.66
N ILE A 6 -5.03 -3.21 -5.05
CA ILE A 6 -3.71 -3.20 -4.41
C ILE A 6 -2.75 -2.41 -5.28
N PHE A 7 -2.48 -1.17 -4.92
CA PHE A 7 -1.58 -0.24 -5.61
C PHE A 7 -0.16 -0.36 -5.05
N GLY A 8 0.74 -0.85 -5.86
CA GLY A 8 2.09 -1.27 -5.48
C GLY A 8 2.21 -2.79 -5.34
N ALA A 9 1.35 -3.52 -6.07
CA ALA A 9 1.30 -4.97 -6.02
C ALA A 9 2.65 -5.61 -6.36
N GLY A 10 3.24 -6.29 -5.39
CA GLY A 10 4.49 -7.02 -5.52
C GLY A 10 4.38 -8.45 -5.01
N PRO A 11 5.43 -9.28 -5.23
CA PRO A 11 5.39 -10.72 -4.93
C PRO A 11 5.41 -11.05 -3.42
N ALA A 12 5.66 -10.07 -2.56
CA ALA A 12 5.63 -10.24 -1.11
C ALA A 12 4.28 -9.77 -0.54
N LEU A 13 4.22 -8.55 0.03
CA LEU A 13 3.02 -8.04 0.69
C LEU A 13 1.81 -8.01 -0.25
N GLY A 14 1.96 -7.49 -1.47
CA GLY A 14 0.84 -7.38 -2.42
C GLY A 14 0.20 -8.74 -2.74
N LEU A 15 1.01 -9.78 -2.98
CA LEU A 15 0.49 -11.13 -3.23
C LEU A 15 -0.14 -11.76 -1.97
N ALA A 16 0.43 -11.51 -0.79
CA ALA A 16 -0.13 -12.00 0.46
C ALA A 16 -1.49 -11.34 0.76
N LEU A 17 -1.63 -10.03 0.53
CA LEU A 17 -2.90 -9.31 0.63
C LEU A 17 -3.93 -9.84 -0.37
N ALA A 18 -3.52 -10.04 -1.63
CA ALA A 18 -4.36 -10.60 -2.67
C ALA A 18 -4.96 -11.96 -2.25
N ARG A 19 -4.12 -12.87 -1.72
CA ARG A 19 -4.56 -14.16 -1.19
C ARG A 19 -5.48 -14.02 0.02
N ARG A 20 -5.12 -13.11 0.94
CA ARG A 20 -5.90 -12.96 2.18
C ARG A 20 -7.30 -12.44 1.91
N PHE A 21 -7.43 -11.39 1.12
CA PHE A 21 -8.73 -10.83 0.75
C PHE A 21 -9.48 -11.74 -0.23
N GLY A 22 -8.77 -12.38 -1.17
CA GLY A 22 -9.38 -13.33 -2.12
C GLY A 22 -10.05 -14.51 -1.43
N ARG A 23 -9.46 -15.06 -0.36
CA ARG A 23 -10.07 -16.12 0.48
C ARG A 23 -11.37 -15.70 1.14
N GLU A 24 -11.59 -14.41 1.33
CA GLU A 24 -12.83 -13.84 1.85
C GLU A 24 -13.82 -13.45 0.73
N GLY A 25 -13.55 -13.90 -0.51
CA GLY A 25 -14.43 -13.70 -1.64
C GLY A 25 -14.30 -12.33 -2.31
N PHE A 26 -13.21 -11.60 -2.11
CA PHE A 26 -12.94 -10.36 -2.86
C PHE A 26 -12.40 -10.69 -4.26
N ARG A 27 -12.81 -9.90 -5.27
CA ARG A 27 -12.06 -9.75 -6.51
C ARG A 27 -10.82 -8.90 -6.25
N VAL A 28 -9.72 -9.23 -6.91
CA VAL A 28 -8.41 -8.61 -6.66
C VAL A 28 -7.92 -7.88 -7.90
N ALA A 29 -7.80 -6.57 -7.82
CA ALA A 29 -7.12 -5.74 -8.81
C ALA A 29 -5.68 -5.48 -8.37
N LEU A 30 -4.71 -5.96 -9.16
CA LEU A 30 -3.28 -5.78 -8.90
C LEU A 30 -2.75 -4.63 -9.74
N VAL A 31 -2.24 -3.57 -9.11
CA VAL A 31 -1.73 -2.38 -9.81
C VAL A 31 -0.23 -2.22 -9.56
N ALA A 32 0.57 -2.28 -10.61
CA ALA A 32 2.03 -2.03 -10.61
C ALA A 32 2.53 -1.80 -12.04
N ARG A 33 3.81 -1.46 -12.23
CA ARG A 33 4.39 -1.12 -13.55
C ARG A 33 4.60 -2.31 -14.48
N ASP A 34 4.90 -3.48 -13.93
CA ASP A 34 5.33 -4.66 -14.67
C ASP A 34 4.12 -5.55 -15.02
N ALA A 35 3.63 -5.41 -16.24
CA ALA A 35 2.46 -6.15 -16.74
C ALA A 35 2.68 -7.68 -16.69
N SER A 36 3.84 -8.18 -17.10
CA SER A 36 4.14 -9.60 -17.11
C SER A 36 4.09 -10.22 -15.72
N ARG A 37 4.60 -9.47 -14.72
CA ARG A 37 4.54 -9.89 -13.32
C ARG A 37 3.11 -9.88 -12.79
N LEU A 38 2.31 -8.88 -13.15
CA LEU A 38 0.91 -8.82 -12.76
C LEU A 38 0.12 -9.99 -13.33
N ASP A 39 0.36 -10.34 -14.61
CA ASP A 39 -0.28 -11.48 -15.27
C ASP A 39 0.09 -12.80 -14.58
N ALA A 40 1.38 -12.98 -14.26
CA ALA A 40 1.84 -14.17 -13.53
C ALA A 40 1.21 -14.27 -12.13
N MET A 41 1.09 -13.15 -11.41
CA MET A 41 0.44 -13.11 -10.10
C MET A 41 -1.06 -13.41 -10.20
N ALA A 42 -1.75 -12.82 -11.19
CA ALA A 42 -3.18 -13.06 -11.41
C ALA A 42 -3.45 -14.51 -11.81
N GLY A 43 -2.62 -15.10 -12.67
CA GLY A 43 -2.68 -16.52 -13.03
C GLY A 43 -2.48 -17.46 -11.85
N GLY A 44 -1.52 -17.14 -10.97
CA GLY A 44 -1.31 -17.89 -9.73
C GLY A 44 -2.53 -17.81 -8.79
N LEU A 45 -3.10 -16.63 -8.62
CA LEU A 45 -4.30 -16.42 -7.81
C LEU A 45 -5.53 -17.15 -8.39
N ALA A 46 -5.67 -17.15 -9.70
CA ALA A 46 -6.76 -17.89 -10.37
C ALA A 46 -6.67 -19.40 -10.11
N SER A 47 -5.47 -19.98 -10.09
CA SER A 47 -5.26 -21.39 -9.73
C SER A 47 -5.59 -21.69 -8.26
N GLU A 48 -5.62 -20.68 -7.40
CA GLU A 48 -6.05 -20.75 -6.00
C GLU A 48 -7.56 -20.42 -5.84
N GLY A 49 -8.30 -20.22 -6.94
CA GLY A 49 -9.73 -19.91 -6.93
C GLY A 49 -10.05 -18.43 -6.65
N VAL A 50 -9.08 -17.54 -6.74
CA VAL A 50 -9.26 -16.10 -6.54
C VAL A 50 -9.39 -15.39 -7.89
N GLU A 51 -10.49 -14.67 -8.09
CA GLU A 51 -10.68 -13.82 -9.27
C GLU A 51 -9.75 -12.59 -9.18
N ALA A 52 -8.73 -12.53 -10.04
CA ALA A 52 -7.74 -11.47 -10.03
C ALA A 52 -7.40 -10.98 -11.43
N ALA A 53 -6.98 -9.71 -11.56
CA ALA A 53 -6.47 -9.15 -12.81
C ALA A 53 -5.38 -8.11 -12.55
N GLY A 54 -4.45 -7.97 -13.51
CA GLY A 54 -3.42 -6.96 -13.53
C GLY A 54 -3.87 -5.68 -14.25
N PHE A 55 -3.48 -4.54 -13.69
CA PHE A 55 -3.72 -3.19 -14.25
C PHE A 55 -2.39 -2.43 -14.23
N PRO A 56 -1.63 -2.44 -15.34
CA PRO A 56 -0.32 -1.80 -15.38
C PRO A 56 -0.42 -0.28 -15.22
N ALA A 57 0.27 0.28 -14.20
CA ALA A 57 0.37 1.73 -14.00
C ALA A 57 1.63 2.09 -13.21
N ASP A 58 2.23 3.24 -13.54
CA ASP A 58 3.25 3.87 -12.71
C ASP A 58 2.57 4.78 -11.68
N LEU A 59 2.77 4.51 -10.40
CA LEU A 59 2.16 5.29 -9.32
C LEU A 59 2.84 6.64 -9.08
N ALA A 60 3.97 6.90 -9.71
CA ALA A 60 4.57 8.22 -9.80
C ALA A 60 3.90 9.09 -10.89
N ASP A 61 3.07 8.50 -11.75
CA ASP A 61 2.18 9.17 -12.69
C ASP A 61 0.74 9.07 -12.18
N ARG A 62 0.25 10.16 -11.61
CA ARG A 62 -1.10 10.26 -11.06
C ARG A 62 -2.20 10.01 -12.09
N ALA A 63 -2.00 10.43 -13.34
CA ALA A 63 -2.97 10.20 -14.40
C ALA A 63 -3.05 8.72 -14.75
N ALA A 64 -1.91 8.02 -14.84
CA ALA A 64 -1.87 6.58 -15.04
C ALA A 64 -2.54 5.82 -13.86
N ALA A 65 -2.30 6.24 -12.62
CA ALA A 65 -2.93 5.65 -11.45
C ALA A 65 -4.47 5.81 -11.46
N LEU A 66 -4.98 6.98 -11.85
CA LEU A 66 -6.42 7.22 -12.00
C LEU A 66 -7.04 6.42 -13.15
N SER A 67 -6.35 6.33 -14.30
CA SER A 67 -6.78 5.50 -15.43
C SER A 67 -6.86 4.01 -15.04
N ALA A 68 -5.98 3.53 -14.16
CA ALA A 68 -6.08 2.18 -13.63
C ALA A 68 -7.36 1.98 -12.80
N VAL A 69 -7.80 2.98 -12.03
CA VAL A 69 -9.10 2.91 -11.32
C VAL A 69 -10.25 2.78 -12.30
N ASP A 70 -10.26 3.58 -13.38
CA ASP A 70 -11.33 3.52 -14.39
C ASP A 70 -11.37 2.14 -15.08
N ALA A 71 -10.21 1.55 -15.36
CA ALA A 71 -10.12 0.18 -15.90
C ALA A 71 -10.58 -0.89 -14.89
N ILE A 72 -10.31 -0.70 -13.60
CA ILE A 72 -10.79 -1.59 -12.52
C ILE A 72 -12.30 -1.48 -12.41
N ASP A 73 -12.86 -0.27 -12.39
CA ASP A 73 -14.31 -0.03 -12.32
C ASP A 73 -15.04 -0.67 -13.52
N ALA A 74 -14.46 -0.56 -14.71
CA ALA A 74 -15.03 -1.17 -15.92
C ALA A 74 -15.03 -2.71 -15.86
N ARG A 75 -14.03 -3.34 -15.23
CA ARG A 75 -13.89 -4.80 -15.18
C ARG A 75 -14.58 -5.44 -13.98
N PHE A 76 -14.43 -4.84 -12.79
CA PHE A 76 -14.83 -5.42 -11.52
C PHE A 76 -15.92 -4.63 -10.80
N GLY A 77 -16.31 -3.46 -11.34
CA GLY A 77 -17.14 -2.50 -10.64
C GLY A 77 -16.36 -1.71 -9.59
N PRO A 78 -17.04 -0.89 -8.79
CA PRO A 78 -16.41 0.06 -7.90
C PRO A 78 -15.50 -0.62 -6.88
N VAL A 79 -14.37 0.03 -6.57
CA VAL A 79 -13.42 -0.41 -5.55
C VAL A 79 -14.04 -0.26 -4.16
N ASP A 80 -14.04 -1.33 -3.38
CA ASP A 80 -14.50 -1.34 -2.00
C ASP A 80 -13.36 -1.15 -1.00
N VAL A 81 -12.16 -1.64 -1.35
CA VAL A 81 -10.96 -1.49 -0.54
C VAL A 81 -9.80 -1.03 -1.40
N LEU A 82 -9.21 0.12 -1.07
CA LEU A 82 -7.91 0.55 -1.56
C LEU A 82 -6.82 0.06 -0.61
N GLU A 83 -5.81 -0.63 -1.12
CA GLU A 83 -4.54 -0.80 -0.42
C GLU A 83 -3.43 -0.10 -1.22
N TYR A 84 -2.62 0.70 -0.55
CA TYR A 84 -1.57 1.52 -1.17
C TYR A 84 -0.23 1.30 -0.47
N SER A 85 0.71 0.65 -1.18
CA SER A 85 2.03 0.29 -0.62
C SER A 85 3.17 0.34 -1.65
N PRO A 86 3.34 1.42 -2.41
CA PRO A 86 4.42 1.48 -3.39
C PRO A 86 5.79 1.51 -2.73
N THR A 87 6.76 0.90 -3.42
CA THR A 87 8.18 1.05 -3.10
C THR A 87 8.81 2.04 -4.08
N PRO A 88 9.55 3.05 -3.61
CA PRO A 88 10.18 4.03 -4.49
C PRO A 88 11.25 3.37 -5.35
N GLY A 89 11.44 3.88 -6.55
CA GLY A 89 12.56 3.50 -7.41
C GLY A 89 13.91 3.82 -6.75
N GLN A 90 14.97 3.17 -7.19
CA GLN A 90 16.33 3.37 -6.66
C GLN A 90 16.77 4.83 -6.70
N HIS A 91 16.39 5.56 -7.76
CA HIS A 91 16.70 6.98 -7.98
C HIS A 91 16.04 7.92 -6.95
N LEU A 92 15.02 7.48 -6.23
CA LEU A 92 14.37 8.24 -5.17
C LEU A 92 14.88 7.89 -3.76
N ARG A 93 15.93 7.07 -3.67
CA ARG A 93 16.57 6.68 -2.41
C ARG A 93 17.80 7.55 -2.18
N SER A 94 17.59 8.74 -1.63
CA SER A 94 18.65 9.68 -1.24
C SER A 94 18.68 9.87 0.27
N SER A 95 19.87 10.28 0.78
CA SER A 95 19.96 10.80 2.15
C SER A 95 19.28 12.17 2.23
N PRO A 96 18.82 12.60 3.42
CA PRO A 96 18.21 13.93 3.57
C PRO A 96 19.11 15.10 3.15
N SER A 97 20.43 14.99 3.33
CA SER A 97 21.38 16.05 2.95
C SER A 97 21.65 16.13 1.44
N GLU A 98 21.34 15.08 0.69
CA GLU A 98 21.51 14.99 -0.77
C GLU A 98 20.20 15.17 -1.53
N LEU A 99 19.09 15.34 -0.83
CA LEU A 99 17.77 15.48 -1.41
C LEU A 99 17.64 16.81 -2.16
N ASP A 100 17.50 16.76 -3.46
CA ASP A 100 17.14 17.94 -4.26
C ASP A 100 15.62 18.14 -4.35
N VAL A 101 15.21 19.31 -4.85
CA VAL A 101 13.77 19.67 -4.96
C VAL A 101 13.02 18.77 -5.93
N ALA A 102 13.65 18.31 -7.01
CA ALA A 102 13.01 17.45 -8.00
C ALA A 102 12.74 16.05 -7.42
N ALA A 103 13.71 15.48 -6.71
CA ALA A 103 13.54 14.21 -6.00
C ALA A 103 12.51 14.33 -4.86
N ALA A 104 12.50 15.44 -4.14
CA ALA A 104 11.49 15.73 -3.13
C ALA A 104 10.07 15.80 -3.74
N ALA A 105 9.91 16.49 -4.88
CA ALA A 105 8.64 16.57 -5.59
C ALA A 105 8.16 15.17 -6.07
N ALA A 106 9.07 14.33 -6.59
CA ALA A 106 8.73 12.98 -7.01
C ALA A 106 8.32 12.08 -5.83
N LEU A 107 8.95 12.23 -4.66
CA LEU A 107 8.53 11.53 -3.44
C LEU A 107 7.16 12.00 -2.96
N LEU A 108 6.88 13.30 -3.02
CA LEU A 108 5.56 13.86 -2.70
C LEU A 108 4.51 13.37 -3.70
N GLU A 109 4.83 13.31 -5.00
CA GLU A 109 3.90 12.76 -5.99
C GLU A 109 3.53 11.32 -5.65
N LEU A 110 4.53 10.45 -5.44
CA LEU A 110 4.32 9.04 -5.17
C LEU A 110 3.59 8.79 -3.83
N TYR A 111 3.98 9.48 -2.76
CA TYR A 111 3.49 9.15 -1.42
C TYR A 111 2.37 10.04 -0.90
N VAL A 112 2.12 11.19 -1.54
CA VAL A 112 1.09 12.12 -1.05
C VAL A 112 0.05 12.43 -2.14
N LEU A 113 0.48 12.95 -3.29
CA LEU A 113 -0.47 13.48 -4.26
C LEU A 113 -1.25 12.38 -4.98
N THR A 114 -0.59 11.30 -5.37
CA THR A 114 -1.27 10.15 -6.00
C THR A 114 -2.27 9.48 -5.05
N PRO A 115 -1.93 9.09 -3.79
CA PRO A 115 -2.92 8.51 -2.89
C PRO A 115 -4.07 9.47 -2.55
N VAL A 116 -3.82 10.78 -2.41
CA VAL A 116 -4.89 11.77 -2.23
C VAL A 116 -5.85 11.77 -3.43
N ALA A 117 -5.32 11.72 -4.66
CA ALA A 117 -6.16 11.66 -5.86
C ALA A 117 -6.96 10.35 -5.95
N LEU A 118 -6.36 9.21 -5.60
CA LEU A 118 -7.04 7.92 -5.55
C LEU A 118 -8.17 7.91 -4.51
N VAL A 119 -7.90 8.41 -3.29
CA VAL A 119 -8.94 8.57 -2.26
C VAL A 119 -10.08 9.45 -2.78
N ARG A 120 -9.76 10.62 -3.36
CA ARG A 120 -10.77 11.54 -3.90
C ARG A 120 -11.62 10.88 -4.99
N ARG A 121 -11.06 10.00 -5.81
CA ARG A 121 -11.76 9.30 -6.89
C ARG A 121 -12.69 8.19 -6.37
N MET A 122 -12.28 7.47 -5.32
CA MET A 122 -13.02 6.29 -4.82
C MET A 122 -13.97 6.62 -3.65
N LEU A 123 -13.61 7.57 -2.80
CA LEU A 123 -14.34 7.88 -1.56
C LEU A 123 -15.82 8.23 -1.75
N PRO A 124 -16.25 9.01 -2.77
CA PRO A 124 -17.67 9.31 -2.95
C PRO A 124 -18.54 8.04 -3.04
N GLY A 125 -18.13 7.05 -3.83
CA GLY A 125 -18.85 5.79 -3.94
C GLY A 125 -18.85 4.97 -2.64
N MET A 126 -17.76 5.02 -1.85
CA MET A 126 -17.71 4.38 -0.54
C MET A 126 -18.69 5.04 0.45
N LEU A 127 -18.76 6.37 0.44
CA LEU A 127 -19.70 7.14 1.28
C LEU A 127 -21.16 6.87 0.90
N GLU A 128 -21.47 6.80 -0.40
CA GLU A 128 -22.81 6.49 -0.89
C GLU A 128 -23.27 5.10 -0.45
N ARG A 129 -22.37 4.11 -0.47
CA ARG A 129 -22.66 2.75 -0.01
C ARG A 129 -22.65 2.60 1.52
N GLY A 130 -22.14 3.60 2.26
CA GLY A 130 -21.93 3.52 3.70
C GLY A 130 -20.95 2.40 4.09
N ASP A 131 -19.99 2.07 3.19
CA ASP A 131 -18.97 1.05 3.43
C ASP A 131 -17.77 1.25 2.52
N GLY A 132 -16.56 1.05 3.06
CA GLY A 132 -15.31 1.14 2.32
C GLY A 132 -14.09 1.00 3.23
N GLY A 133 -12.93 0.73 2.61
CA GLY A 133 -11.65 0.64 3.32
C GLY A 133 -10.52 1.32 2.55
N LEU A 134 -9.73 2.11 3.28
CA LEU A 134 -8.56 2.83 2.78
C LEU A 134 -7.35 2.40 3.63
N LEU A 135 -6.58 1.43 3.13
CA LEU A 135 -5.42 0.85 3.82
C LEU A 135 -4.12 1.38 3.20
N PHE A 136 -3.19 1.79 4.05
CA PHE A 136 -1.90 2.31 3.62
C PHE A 136 -0.77 1.61 4.37
N SER A 137 0.01 0.78 3.65
CA SER A 137 1.18 0.12 4.24
C SER A 137 2.44 0.91 3.92
N MET A 138 3.23 1.23 4.93
CA MET A 138 4.39 2.09 4.80
C MET A 138 5.53 1.68 5.71
N GLY A 139 6.76 2.05 5.34
CA GLY A 139 7.93 1.78 6.16
C GLY A 139 7.98 2.65 7.43
N ALA A 140 8.78 2.21 8.41
CA ALA A 140 8.96 2.90 9.69
C ALA A 140 9.47 4.36 9.58
N ALA A 141 10.02 4.75 8.42
CA ALA A 141 10.38 6.13 8.13
C ALA A 141 9.18 7.11 8.18
N ALA A 142 7.96 6.62 8.12
CA ALA A 142 6.75 7.41 8.33
C ALA A 142 6.64 7.95 9.77
N LYS A 143 7.37 7.37 10.70
CA LYS A 143 7.27 7.64 12.14
C LYS A 143 8.60 7.98 12.77
N TYR A 144 9.68 7.37 12.29
CA TYR A 144 11.02 7.51 12.86
C TYR A 144 11.99 8.10 11.84
N PRO A 145 12.82 9.08 12.24
CA PRO A 145 13.84 9.63 11.34
C PRO A 145 14.82 8.55 10.87
N MET A 146 15.09 8.54 9.57
CA MET A 146 16.04 7.60 8.97
C MET A 146 17.14 8.35 8.22
N PRO A 147 18.41 8.31 8.69
CA PRO A 147 19.50 9.12 8.14
C PRO A 147 19.82 8.86 6.65
N ARG A 148 19.39 7.72 6.11
CA ARG A 148 19.68 7.30 4.73
C ARG A 148 18.48 7.31 3.81
N PHE A 149 17.34 7.87 4.27
CA PHE A 149 16.11 7.85 3.48
C PHE A 149 15.29 9.13 3.67
N ALA A 150 15.38 10.03 2.71
CA ALA A 150 14.64 11.29 2.70
C ALA A 150 13.11 11.12 2.53
N GLY A 151 12.67 9.99 2.01
CA GLY A 151 11.24 9.71 1.77
C GLY A 151 10.36 9.70 3.02
N GLY A 152 10.97 9.65 4.22
CA GLY A 152 10.26 9.78 5.49
C GLY A 152 9.41 11.05 5.59
N MET A 153 9.87 12.16 5.00
CA MET A 153 9.12 13.41 4.91
C MET A 153 7.73 13.20 4.27
N ALA A 154 7.68 12.55 3.11
CA ALA A 154 6.43 12.33 2.39
C ALA A 154 5.57 11.25 3.06
N LEU A 155 6.20 10.18 3.57
CA LEU A 155 5.50 9.12 4.32
C LEU A 155 4.85 9.64 5.61
N SER A 156 5.52 10.54 6.35
CA SER A 156 4.95 11.16 7.54
C SER A 156 3.74 12.03 7.20
N GLY A 157 3.79 12.74 6.06
CA GLY A 157 2.66 13.50 5.53
C GLY A 157 1.47 12.60 5.18
N LEU A 158 1.72 11.50 4.47
CA LEU A 158 0.68 10.50 4.15
C LEU A 158 0.08 9.90 5.43
N ARG A 159 0.93 9.49 6.39
CA ARG A 159 0.47 8.94 7.66
C ARG A 159 -0.48 9.88 8.38
N ASN A 160 -0.11 11.17 8.52
CA ASN A 160 -0.95 12.17 9.17
C ASN A 160 -2.28 12.38 8.42
N TYR A 161 -2.24 12.44 7.09
CA TYR A 161 -3.43 12.53 6.24
C TYR A 161 -4.40 11.35 6.48
N VAL A 162 -3.88 10.11 6.52
CA VAL A 162 -4.71 8.92 6.74
C VAL A 162 -5.34 8.90 8.13
N HIS A 163 -4.62 9.35 9.17
CA HIS A 163 -5.17 9.49 10.52
C HIS A 163 -6.30 10.53 10.57
N SER A 164 -6.14 11.65 9.86
CA SER A 164 -7.19 12.67 9.74
C SER A 164 -8.41 12.13 9.00
N LEU A 165 -8.20 11.36 7.91
CA LEU A 165 -9.29 10.66 7.22
C LEU A 165 -10.02 9.67 8.14
N ASN A 166 -9.28 8.88 8.93
CA ASN A 166 -9.91 7.94 9.86
C ASN A 166 -10.86 8.66 10.81
N ALA A 167 -10.39 9.75 11.43
CA ALA A 167 -11.21 10.53 12.37
C ALA A 167 -12.46 11.12 11.70
N GLU A 168 -12.35 11.58 10.46
CA GLU A 168 -13.48 12.16 9.70
C GLU A 168 -14.48 11.08 9.23
N LEU A 169 -13.98 9.93 8.79
CA LEU A 169 -14.75 8.93 8.07
C LEU A 169 -15.37 7.85 8.98
N GLN A 170 -14.85 7.67 10.20
CA GLN A 170 -15.36 6.69 11.16
C GLN A 170 -16.88 6.80 11.38
N PRO A 171 -17.47 8.01 11.60
CA PRO A 171 -18.91 8.13 11.77
C PRO A 171 -19.71 7.85 10.49
N LYS A 172 -19.05 7.80 9.33
CA LYS A 172 -19.63 7.54 8.01
C LYS A 172 -19.46 6.08 7.57
N ASN A 173 -18.98 5.22 8.46
CA ASN A 173 -18.72 3.80 8.24
C ASN A 173 -17.73 3.52 7.07
N VAL A 174 -16.81 4.44 6.80
CA VAL A 174 -15.66 4.22 5.92
C VAL A 174 -14.39 4.21 6.76
N TYR A 175 -13.61 3.15 6.62
CA TYR A 175 -12.38 2.94 7.38
C TYR A 175 -11.18 3.51 6.66
N ALA A 176 -10.26 4.15 7.39
CA ALA A 176 -8.92 4.48 6.91
C ALA A 176 -7.88 4.07 7.96
N GLY A 177 -6.80 3.40 7.53
CA GLY A 177 -5.79 2.95 8.48
C GLY A 177 -4.40 2.80 7.88
N THR A 178 -3.38 2.90 8.74
CA THR A 178 -1.97 2.74 8.37
C THR A 178 -1.37 1.50 9.01
N LEU A 179 -0.64 0.70 8.22
CA LEU A 179 0.26 -0.33 8.70
C LEU A 179 1.70 0.17 8.58
N VAL A 180 2.36 0.44 9.72
CA VAL A 180 3.75 0.88 9.76
C VAL A 180 4.68 -0.31 9.97
N ILE A 181 5.57 -0.57 9.00
CA ILE A 181 6.41 -1.77 8.96
C ILE A 181 7.86 -1.38 9.21
N GLY A 182 8.39 -1.77 10.38
CA GLY A 182 9.78 -1.59 10.80
C GLY A 182 10.63 -2.85 10.63
N ALA A 183 10.34 -3.64 9.59
CA ALA A 183 11.02 -4.90 9.29
C ALA A 183 11.18 -5.09 7.79
N LEU A 184 12.05 -5.99 7.36
CA LEU A 184 12.08 -6.50 6.00
C LEU A 184 10.95 -7.52 5.81
N ILE A 185 10.25 -7.42 4.69
CA ILE A 185 9.16 -8.35 4.38
C ILE A 185 9.75 -9.56 3.66
N GLU A 186 9.51 -10.76 4.17
CA GLU A 186 9.95 -12.01 3.56
C GLU A 186 9.54 -12.07 2.07
N GLY A 187 10.45 -12.53 1.21
CA GLY A 187 10.22 -12.60 -0.24
C GLY A 187 10.30 -11.27 -0.97
N SER A 188 10.45 -10.14 -0.29
CA SER A 188 10.62 -8.82 -0.93
C SER A 188 12.01 -8.65 -1.54
N ALA A 189 12.14 -7.70 -2.47
CA ALA A 189 13.44 -7.31 -3.01
C ALA A 189 14.37 -6.76 -1.90
N ALA A 190 13.82 -6.10 -0.91
CA ALA A 190 14.55 -5.58 0.25
C ALA A 190 15.14 -6.72 1.10
N ALA A 191 14.37 -7.76 1.37
CA ALA A 191 14.85 -8.92 2.14
C ALA A 191 15.92 -9.73 1.40
N ARG A 192 15.95 -9.71 0.06
CA ARG A 192 17.01 -10.33 -0.74
C ARG A 192 18.33 -9.57 -0.73
N ASN A 193 18.33 -8.29 -0.36
CA ASN A 193 19.54 -7.47 -0.22
C ASN A 193 19.48 -6.65 1.09
N PRO A 194 19.56 -7.30 2.25
CA PRO A 194 19.40 -6.64 3.56
C PRO A 194 20.51 -5.62 3.85
N SER A 195 21.72 -5.80 3.31
CA SER A 195 22.85 -4.88 3.49
C SER A 195 22.58 -3.47 2.93
N ALA A 196 21.67 -3.35 1.96
CA ALA A 196 21.23 -2.04 1.44
C ALA A 196 20.46 -1.21 2.48
N TRP A 197 20.06 -1.80 3.61
CA TRP A 197 19.26 -1.15 4.66
C TRP A 197 20.05 -0.82 5.92
N GLY A 198 21.34 -1.14 5.96
CA GLY A 198 22.24 -0.82 7.07
C GLY A 198 23.09 -2.01 7.51
N SER A 199 24.00 -1.77 8.44
CA SER A 199 24.94 -2.78 8.98
C SER A 199 24.38 -3.59 10.17
N GLY A 200 23.16 -3.28 10.64
CA GLY A 200 22.50 -3.99 11.74
C GLY A 200 21.65 -5.17 11.25
N GLN A 201 21.29 -6.08 12.15
CA GLN A 201 20.29 -7.09 11.88
C GLN A 201 18.91 -6.43 11.79
N VAL A 202 18.39 -6.26 10.57
CA VAL A 202 17.02 -5.80 10.37
C VAL A 202 16.09 -7.01 10.51
N PRO A 203 15.10 -6.99 11.40
CA PRO A 203 14.18 -8.10 11.56
C PRO A 203 13.43 -8.39 10.25
N VAL A 204 13.02 -9.64 10.07
CA VAL A 204 12.21 -10.08 8.93
C VAL A 204 10.83 -10.50 9.44
N VAL A 205 9.79 -10.13 8.72
CA VAL A 205 8.40 -10.48 9.01
C VAL A 205 7.78 -11.22 7.84
N ALA A 206 6.96 -12.22 8.11
CA ALA A 206 6.24 -12.93 7.07
C ALA A 206 5.18 -12.02 6.42
N ALA A 207 5.12 -12.05 5.08
CA ALA A 207 4.14 -11.26 4.34
C ALA A 207 2.68 -11.67 4.68
N GLY A 208 2.47 -12.95 5.02
CA GLY A 208 1.17 -13.46 5.45
C GLY A 208 0.66 -12.84 6.74
N ASP A 209 1.55 -12.61 7.72
CA ASP A 209 1.19 -11.99 9.00
C ASP A 209 0.77 -10.53 8.79
N LEU A 210 1.49 -9.79 7.93
CA LEU A 210 1.13 -8.42 7.59
C LEU A 210 -0.22 -8.35 6.86
N ALA A 211 -0.49 -9.29 5.96
CA ALA A 211 -1.77 -9.37 5.26
C ALA A 211 -2.92 -9.71 6.22
N GLN A 212 -2.68 -10.57 7.22
CA GLN A 212 -3.66 -10.86 8.27
C GLN A 212 -3.94 -9.62 9.13
N ILE A 213 -2.91 -8.86 9.48
CA ILE A 213 -3.06 -7.60 10.22
C ILE A 213 -3.91 -6.60 9.41
N CYS A 214 -3.62 -6.40 8.13
CA CYS A 214 -4.42 -5.53 7.26
C CYS A 214 -5.89 -5.97 7.19
N TRP A 215 -6.14 -7.27 7.09
CA TRP A 215 -7.50 -7.82 7.13
C TRP A 215 -8.20 -7.53 8.45
N ASP A 216 -7.52 -7.76 9.57
CA ASP A 216 -8.06 -7.50 10.90
C ASP A 216 -8.39 -6.02 11.12
N MET A 217 -7.52 -5.12 10.65
CA MET A 217 -7.75 -3.68 10.69
C MET A 217 -8.99 -3.29 9.88
N TYR A 218 -9.11 -3.79 8.65
CA TYR A 218 -10.28 -3.56 7.79
C TYR A 218 -11.58 -4.09 8.41
N LEU A 219 -11.54 -5.30 8.98
CA LEU A 219 -12.72 -5.96 9.53
C LEU A 219 -13.18 -5.33 10.84
N LYS A 220 -12.25 -5.09 11.78
CA LYS A 220 -12.54 -4.62 13.13
C LYS A 220 -12.72 -3.10 13.20
N ARG A 221 -12.00 -2.33 12.39
CA ARG A 221 -12.03 -0.86 12.34
C ARG A 221 -11.79 -0.20 13.70
N ASP A 222 -11.06 -0.88 14.59
CA ASP A 222 -10.90 -0.54 16.00
C ASP A 222 -9.68 0.35 16.27
N ARG A 223 -8.82 0.57 15.29
CA ARG A 223 -7.62 1.39 15.37
C ARG A 223 -7.26 2.05 14.04
N ALA A 224 -6.69 3.25 14.09
CA ALA A 224 -6.21 3.95 12.90
C ALA A 224 -4.81 3.51 12.45
N GLU A 225 -4.05 2.84 13.31
CA GLU A 225 -2.69 2.40 13.02
C GLU A 225 -2.36 1.07 13.71
N GLU A 226 -1.61 0.24 12.97
CA GLU A 226 -0.88 -0.88 13.55
C GLU A 226 0.60 -0.73 13.20
N GLN A 227 1.48 -1.08 14.13
CA GLN A 227 2.92 -1.02 13.94
C GLN A 227 3.54 -2.41 14.15
N VAL A 228 4.27 -2.87 13.15
CA VAL A 228 5.02 -4.12 13.21
C VAL A 228 6.52 -3.82 13.19
N THR A 229 7.13 -3.87 14.39
CA THR A 229 8.58 -3.64 14.60
C THR A 229 9.14 -4.73 15.49
N PRO A 230 9.37 -5.96 14.97
CA PRO A 230 9.93 -7.03 15.76
C PRO A 230 11.28 -6.63 16.37
N GLY A 231 11.43 -6.74 17.70
CA GLY A 231 12.69 -6.49 18.39
C GLY A 231 13.04 -5.03 18.67
N LEU A 232 12.21 -4.06 18.30
CA LEU A 232 12.34 -2.66 18.73
C LEU A 232 11.34 -2.39 19.87
N VAL A 233 11.55 -3.05 20.99
CA VAL A 233 10.95 -2.64 22.28
C VAL A 233 12.06 -1.92 23.03
N GLY A 234 12.04 -0.61 22.99
CA GLY A 234 12.89 0.26 23.77
C GLY A 234 12.05 1.30 24.45
#